data_80de3f27326f2a8142e947a2980d3666
#
_entry.id   80de3f27326f2a8142e947a2980d3666
#
_cell.length_a   1.000
_cell.length_b   1.000
_cell.length_c   1.000
_cell.angle_alpha   90.00
_cell.angle_beta   90.00
_cell.angle_gamma   90.00
#
_symmetry.space_group_name_H-M   'P 1'
#
loop_
_entity.id
_entity.type
_entity.pdbx_description
1 polymer ?
#
loop_
_entity_poly.entity_id
_entity_poly.type
_entity_poly.pdbx_seq_one_letter_code
_entity_poly.pdbx_strand_id
1 'polypeptide(L)'
;MMSIFTQTHNKTLRYTTLGKFFGLATVGLTTLALTACNQSNQTAQAPNAEKSETASVATTNTGEKITAYTSTNVWGSIIQAVGGENVDVVIAVNDASQDPHDYQATAQDKLNISKAKLVLVNGGGYDDWATSLAKSVDNKPVIINAVDLSGLKPADEHEHEDKHEHEHEHKKDHDHAHHHHHGDFNEHVFFSLDTAKKVAEAVANQLANSDPTHKATYEQNAKDFIGKINALQTTAKMVGNGKNINAFATEPVIGYLLDDMGIKNITPTAYIEQSETDAGVSVKVLNDTKTLLQNKQAQVLIVNAQTEDATSKQLVEIAKNTGVPTVSVYETFPTGVNNYIDFMTKTIDDFAKAVHNTPATASTATASTTIASTASSTK
;
A
#
# COMPACT_ATOMS: atom_id res chain seq x y z
N MET A 1 25.47 49.09 32.08
CA MET A 1 25.59 48.72 33.50
C MET A 1 24.79 47.45 33.73
N MET A 2 25.47 46.45 34.19
CA MET A 2 25.08 45.21 34.85
C MET A 2 24.63 44.01 33.99
N SER A 3 25.61 43.22 33.75
CA SER A 3 25.61 41.80 33.33
C SER A 3 25.08 40.92 34.45
N ILE A 4 24.25 39.93 34.12
CA ILE A 4 24.07 38.74 34.97
C ILE A 4 24.13 37.49 34.07
N PHE A 5 25.22 36.76 34.25
CA PHE A 5 25.44 35.38 33.85
C PHE A 5 24.56 34.46 34.70
N THR A 6 23.94 33.43 34.07
CA THR A 6 23.58 32.24 34.81
C THR A 6 23.88 30.97 33.98
N GLN A 7 24.59 30.10 34.66
CA GLN A 7 25.28 28.90 34.24
C GLN A 7 24.34 27.77 33.76
N THR A 8 24.81 27.11 32.73
CA THR A 8 24.39 25.78 32.27
C THR A 8 24.79 24.68 33.27
N HIS A 9 23.86 23.84 33.67
CA HIS A 9 24.15 22.55 34.32
C HIS A 9 24.00 21.41 33.34
N ASN A 10 25.14 20.88 32.94
CA ASN A 10 25.30 19.67 32.17
C ASN A 10 25.21 18.48 33.13
N LYS A 11 24.18 17.62 33.01
CA LYS A 11 24.11 16.33 33.72
C LYS A 11 24.48 15.21 32.74
N THR A 12 25.71 14.80 32.81
CA THR A 12 26.24 13.56 32.24
C THR A 12 25.67 12.36 33.00
N LEU A 13 24.94 11.50 32.33
CA LEU A 13 24.53 10.20 32.87
C LEU A 13 25.59 9.15 32.52
N ARG A 14 26.24 8.61 33.56
CA ARG A 14 27.24 7.53 33.45
C ARG A 14 26.51 6.19 33.45
N TYR A 15 26.76 5.37 32.40
CA TYR A 15 26.42 3.96 32.40
C TYR A 15 27.51 3.17 33.12
N THR A 16 27.15 2.49 34.18
CA THR A 16 27.98 1.51 34.88
C THR A 16 27.80 0.12 34.26
N THR A 17 28.90 -0.42 33.76
CA THR A 17 29.07 -1.83 33.41
C THR A 17 29.34 -2.65 34.64
N LEU A 18 28.59 -3.76 34.79
CA LEU A 18 28.94 -4.88 35.73
C LEU A 18 28.23 -6.12 35.13
N GLY A 19 28.78 -7.27 34.95
CA GLY A 19 29.98 -7.95 35.42
C GLY A 19 29.83 -9.38 34.95
N LYS A 20 30.93 -9.96 34.57
CA LYS A 20 31.07 -11.36 34.12
C LYS A 20 30.70 -12.34 35.21
N PHE A 21 30.03 -13.46 34.87
CA PHE A 21 30.16 -14.71 35.61
C PHE A 21 30.48 -15.84 34.62
N PHE A 22 31.62 -16.43 34.90
CA PHE A 22 32.15 -17.72 34.41
C PHE A 22 31.42 -18.86 35.14
N GLY A 23 31.04 -19.88 34.40
CA GLY A 23 30.61 -21.17 34.95
C GLY A 23 31.07 -22.30 34.02
N LEU A 24 32.10 -22.96 34.45
CA LEU A 24 32.82 -24.08 33.81
C LEU A 24 32.23 -25.42 34.28
N ALA A 25 32.47 -26.48 33.50
CA ALA A 25 32.39 -27.92 33.76
C ALA A 25 31.01 -28.56 33.44
N THR A 26 30.93 -29.73 32.81
CA THR A 26 31.76 -30.91 32.84
C THR A 26 31.54 -31.80 31.61
N VAL A 27 32.62 -32.40 31.22
CA VAL A 27 32.84 -33.51 30.28
C VAL A 27 32.08 -34.76 30.71
N GLY A 28 31.44 -35.42 29.76
CA GLY A 28 30.91 -36.78 29.92
C GLY A 28 31.13 -37.59 28.67
N LEU A 29 32.24 -38.27 28.62
CA LEU A 29 32.67 -39.23 27.62
C LEU A 29 32.08 -40.60 27.96
N THR A 30 31.31 -41.25 27.08
CA THR A 30 31.14 -42.70 27.12
C THR A 30 31.15 -43.30 25.73
N THR A 31 31.99 -44.24 25.65
CA THR A 31 32.57 -45.07 24.63
C THR A 31 31.64 -46.07 23.95
N LEU A 32 31.95 -46.28 22.68
CA LEU A 32 31.91 -47.48 21.82
C LEU A 32 31.31 -48.78 22.36
N ALA A 33 30.52 -49.42 21.48
CA ALA A 33 30.64 -50.84 21.20
C ALA A 33 30.25 -51.15 19.74
N LEU A 34 31.25 -51.50 18.98
CA LEU A 34 31.14 -52.26 17.73
C LEU A 34 30.96 -53.72 18.10
N THR A 35 30.02 -54.42 17.47
CA THR A 35 30.16 -55.85 17.21
C THR A 35 29.61 -56.20 15.84
N ALA A 36 30.48 -56.83 15.07
CA ALA A 36 30.28 -57.34 13.73
C ALA A 36 30.00 -58.87 13.79
N CYS A 37 29.46 -59.36 12.65
CA CYS A 37 29.48 -60.77 12.15
C CYS A 37 28.58 -61.77 12.83
N ASN A 38 27.79 -62.55 12.16
CA ASN A 38 28.07 -63.51 11.10
C ASN A 38 26.81 -64.35 10.72
N GLN A 39 26.58 -64.48 9.47
CA GLN A 39 26.28 -65.66 8.64
C GLN A 39 25.30 -66.78 9.08
N SER A 40 24.35 -66.98 8.19
CA SER A 40 23.91 -68.24 7.55
C SER A 40 22.73 -69.01 8.09
N ASN A 41 21.88 -69.30 7.10
CA ASN A 41 21.10 -70.47 6.71
C ASN A 41 19.60 -70.57 7.07
N GLN A 42 18.84 -70.44 5.95
CA GLN A 42 17.77 -71.33 5.45
C GLN A 42 16.67 -71.84 6.43
N THR A 43 15.45 -71.58 6.19
CA THR A 43 14.47 -72.33 5.35
C THR A 43 13.06 -71.80 5.55
N ALA A 44 12.40 -71.53 4.43
CA ALA A 44 11.01 -71.80 4.08
C ALA A 44 9.80 -71.35 4.92
N GLN A 45 8.97 -70.69 4.19
CA GLN A 45 7.51 -70.69 4.06
C GLN A 45 6.76 -69.42 4.46
N ALA A 46 6.18 -68.88 3.37
CA ALA A 46 5.21 -67.78 3.33
C ALA A 46 3.80 -68.24 3.80
N PRO A 47 2.71 -67.46 3.78
CA PRO A 47 2.58 -66.00 3.54
C PRO A 47 1.65 -65.33 4.57
N ASN A 48 1.73 -64.03 4.78
CA ASN A 48 0.51 -63.22 4.77
C ASN A 48 0.75 -61.71 4.96
N ALA A 49 0.00 -60.93 4.15
CA ALA A 49 -0.45 -59.56 4.34
C ALA A 49 0.60 -58.47 4.24
N GLU A 50 0.77 -57.99 3.03
CA GLU A 50 1.19 -56.64 2.68
C GLU A 50 0.37 -55.57 3.43
N LYS A 51 1.04 -54.78 4.26
CA LYS A 51 0.60 -53.45 4.58
C LYS A 51 1.60 -52.52 3.94
N SER A 52 1.31 -52.10 2.73
CA SER A 52 2.06 -51.09 2.00
C SER A 52 1.89 -49.76 2.73
N GLU A 53 2.86 -49.41 3.60
CA GLU A 53 3.05 -48.03 4.00
C GLU A 53 3.71 -47.31 2.83
N THR A 54 2.88 -46.63 2.03
CA THR A 54 3.34 -45.64 1.06
C THR A 54 3.97 -44.50 1.87
N ALA A 55 5.26 -44.57 2.09
CA ALA A 55 6.03 -43.41 2.47
C ALA A 55 5.88 -42.40 1.32
N SER A 56 5.03 -41.39 1.57
CA SER A 56 5.01 -40.20 0.74
C SER A 56 6.39 -39.53 0.86
N VAL A 57 7.24 -39.82 -0.10
CA VAL A 57 8.46 -39.04 -0.32
C VAL A 57 7.96 -37.67 -0.73
N ALA A 58 7.92 -36.73 0.23
CA ALA A 58 7.82 -35.33 -0.08
C ALA A 58 9.06 -34.98 -0.91
N THR A 59 8.89 -34.99 -2.22
CA THR A 59 9.85 -34.44 -3.17
C THR A 59 9.88 -32.95 -2.86
N THR A 60 10.87 -32.51 -2.08
CA THR A 60 11.26 -31.10 -1.99
C THR A 60 11.80 -30.75 -3.36
N ASN A 61 10.89 -30.32 -4.22
CA ASN A 61 11.26 -29.74 -5.51
C ASN A 61 11.86 -28.37 -5.21
N THR A 62 13.18 -28.31 -5.04
CA THR A 62 13.92 -27.05 -4.95
C THR A 62 14.04 -26.45 -6.35
N GLY A 63 12.90 -26.22 -7.01
CA GLY A 63 12.83 -25.43 -8.23
C GLY A 63 13.33 -24.03 -7.96
N GLU A 64 14.07 -23.48 -8.90
CA GLU A 64 14.49 -22.08 -8.86
C GLU A 64 13.25 -21.19 -8.73
N LYS A 65 13.20 -20.35 -7.68
CA LYS A 65 12.07 -19.45 -7.45
C LYS A 65 11.98 -18.39 -8.56
N ILE A 66 10.77 -17.97 -8.86
CA ILE A 66 10.57 -16.84 -9.79
C ILE A 66 10.95 -15.54 -9.08
N THR A 67 11.91 -14.82 -9.63
CA THR A 67 12.20 -13.45 -9.17
C THR A 67 11.15 -12.49 -9.75
N ALA A 68 10.48 -11.77 -8.88
CA ALA A 68 9.58 -10.67 -9.21
C ALA A 68 10.12 -9.35 -8.63
N TYR A 69 9.87 -8.26 -9.31
CA TYR A 69 10.24 -6.91 -8.87
C TYR A 69 9.00 -6.01 -8.80
N THR A 70 8.98 -5.09 -7.86
CA THR A 70 7.90 -4.11 -7.73
C THR A 70 8.39 -2.79 -7.14
N SER A 71 7.67 -1.72 -7.44
CA SER A 71 7.95 -0.38 -6.95
C SER A 71 7.73 -0.24 -5.44
N THR A 72 6.62 -0.77 -4.90
CA THR A 72 6.25 -0.60 -3.49
C THR A 72 5.94 -1.91 -2.78
N ASN A 73 6.01 -1.90 -1.44
CA ASN A 73 5.67 -3.04 -0.60
C ASN A 73 4.18 -3.42 -0.68
N VAL A 74 3.30 -2.48 -1.00
CA VAL A 74 1.86 -2.73 -1.17
C VAL A 74 1.64 -3.75 -2.30
N TRP A 75 2.22 -3.50 -3.46
CA TRP A 75 2.17 -4.42 -4.60
C TRP A 75 3.00 -5.68 -4.38
N GLY A 76 4.16 -5.55 -3.72
CA GLY A 76 5.01 -6.69 -3.38
C GLY A 76 4.29 -7.73 -2.52
N SER A 77 3.47 -7.26 -1.60
CA SER A 77 2.65 -8.12 -0.75
C SER A 77 1.61 -8.93 -1.53
N ILE A 78 1.03 -8.39 -2.60
CA ILE A 78 0.10 -9.13 -3.45
C ILE A 78 0.84 -10.21 -4.23
N ILE A 79 2.01 -9.89 -4.80
CA ILE A 79 2.85 -10.91 -5.46
C ILE A 79 3.19 -12.03 -4.48
N GLN A 80 3.62 -11.68 -3.26
CA GLN A 80 3.99 -12.66 -2.24
C GLN A 80 2.79 -13.51 -1.80
N ALA A 81 1.60 -12.90 -1.65
CA ALA A 81 0.38 -13.60 -1.27
C ALA A 81 -0.04 -14.64 -2.31
N VAL A 82 0.15 -14.33 -3.61
CA VAL A 82 -0.20 -15.21 -4.73
C VAL A 82 0.89 -16.25 -4.99
N GLY A 83 2.16 -15.81 -5.00
CA GLY A 83 3.30 -16.67 -5.36
C GLY A 83 3.73 -17.62 -4.24
N GLY A 84 3.46 -17.28 -2.98
CA GLY A 84 3.86 -18.08 -1.82
C GLY A 84 5.36 -18.31 -1.75
N GLU A 85 5.76 -19.54 -1.52
CA GLU A 85 7.18 -19.93 -1.39
C GLU A 85 7.91 -20.03 -2.75
N ASN A 86 7.18 -19.95 -3.85
CA ASN A 86 7.73 -20.16 -5.20
C ASN A 86 8.21 -18.83 -5.84
N VAL A 87 8.10 -17.71 -5.16
CA VAL A 87 8.56 -16.40 -5.63
C VAL A 87 9.51 -15.75 -4.64
N ASP A 88 10.49 -15.01 -5.18
CA ASP A 88 11.32 -14.07 -4.46
C ASP A 88 10.96 -12.67 -4.94
N VAL A 89 10.41 -11.85 -4.04
CA VAL A 89 9.93 -10.50 -4.36
C VAL A 89 10.97 -9.47 -3.95
N VAL A 90 11.43 -8.69 -4.91
CA VAL A 90 12.30 -7.53 -4.67
C VAL A 90 11.46 -6.26 -4.74
N ILE A 91 11.53 -5.46 -3.69
CA ILE A 91 10.73 -4.26 -3.50
C ILE A 91 11.66 -3.05 -3.46
N ALA A 92 11.38 -2.00 -4.25
CA ALA A 92 12.17 -0.78 -4.25
C ALA A 92 11.89 0.09 -3.02
N VAL A 93 10.64 0.51 -2.85
CA VAL A 93 10.21 1.35 -1.74
C VAL A 93 9.53 0.49 -0.69
N ASN A 94 10.22 0.28 0.43
CA ASN A 94 9.76 -0.62 1.51
C ASN A 94 9.79 0.04 2.90
N ASP A 95 9.91 1.36 2.95
CA ASP A 95 9.98 2.13 4.19
C ASP A 95 8.91 3.23 4.16
N ALA A 96 8.10 3.27 5.23
CA ALA A 96 7.03 4.27 5.38
C ALA A 96 7.55 5.73 5.55
N SER A 97 8.84 5.91 5.76
CA SER A 97 9.45 7.25 5.78
C SER A 97 9.87 7.75 4.41
N GLN A 98 9.78 6.91 3.37
CA GLN A 98 10.15 7.24 2.00
C GLN A 98 8.89 7.50 1.18
N ASP A 99 8.81 8.68 0.60
CA ASP A 99 7.77 9.03 -0.37
C ASP A 99 8.01 8.27 -1.68
N PRO A 100 7.05 7.46 -2.14
CA PRO A 100 7.20 6.73 -3.40
C PRO A 100 7.28 7.63 -4.64
N HIS A 101 6.66 8.80 -4.63
CA HIS A 101 6.70 9.76 -5.73
C HIS A 101 8.09 10.38 -5.92
N ASP A 102 8.82 10.56 -4.81
CA ASP A 102 10.18 11.13 -4.81
C ASP A 102 11.27 10.08 -5.04
N TYR A 103 10.89 8.80 -5.25
CA TYR A 103 11.87 7.73 -5.39
C TYR A 103 12.70 7.87 -6.66
N GLN A 104 14.01 7.91 -6.47
CA GLN A 104 14.97 7.93 -7.57
C GLN A 104 15.57 6.54 -7.78
N ALA A 105 15.30 5.98 -8.95
CA ALA A 105 15.79 4.66 -9.34
C ALA A 105 17.31 4.58 -9.35
N THR A 106 17.84 3.49 -8.83
CA THR A 106 19.26 3.22 -8.70
C THR A 106 19.77 2.21 -9.74
N ALA A 107 21.11 2.12 -9.89
CA ALA A 107 21.72 1.06 -10.69
C ALA A 107 21.39 -0.34 -10.14
N GLN A 108 21.14 -0.46 -8.83
CA GLN A 108 20.72 -1.71 -8.20
C GLN A 108 19.32 -2.13 -8.63
N ASP A 109 18.40 -1.18 -8.79
CA ASP A 109 17.03 -1.45 -9.30
C ASP A 109 17.10 -2.00 -10.72
N LYS A 110 17.92 -1.40 -11.59
CA LYS A 110 18.13 -1.93 -12.93
C LYS A 110 18.70 -3.35 -12.91
N LEU A 111 19.66 -3.63 -12.02
CA LEU A 111 20.22 -4.97 -11.85
C LEU A 111 19.17 -5.97 -11.33
N ASN A 112 18.32 -5.57 -10.40
CA ASN A 112 17.26 -6.41 -9.87
C ASN A 112 16.19 -6.71 -10.94
N ILE A 113 15.77 -5.69 -11.67
CA ILE A 113 14.82 -5.82 -12.78
C ILE A 113 15.38 -6.72 -13.90
N SER A 114 16.70 -6.65 -14.18
CA SER A 114 17.32 -7.51 -15.20
C SER A 114 17.31 -9.01 -14.85
N LYS A 115 17.04 -9.36 -13.61
CA LYS A 115 16.88 -10.75 -13.14
C LYS A 115 15.42 -11.16 -12.99
N ALA A 116 14.51 -10.19 -12.97
CA ALA A 116 13.09 -10.45 -12.76
C ALA A 116 12.44 -11.11 -13.98
N LYS A 117 11.47 -11.99 -13.76
CA LYS A 117 10.55 -12.51 -14.76
C LYS A 117 9.26 -11.70 -14.83
N LEU A 118 8.90 -11.06 -13.73
CA LEU A 118 7.72 -10.25 -13.55
C LEU A 118 8.12 -8.91 -12.89
N VAL A 119 7.60 -7.81 -13.43
CA VAL A 119 7.65 -6.48 -12.82
C VAL A 119 6.22 -6.02 -12.63
N LEU A 120 5.83 -5.71 -11.40
CA LEU A 120 4.53 -5.13 -11.08
C LEU A 120 4.73 -3.67 -10.70
N VAL A 121 4.08 -2.79 -11.44
CA VAL A 121 4.10 -1.33 -11.24
C VAL A 121 2.70 -0.82 -10.95
N ASN A 122 2.62 0.33 -10.29
CA ASN A 122 1.37 1.04 -10.12
C ASN A 122 0.90 1.62 -11.46
N GLY A 123 1.75 2.34 -12.15
CA GLY A 123 1.44 3.10 -13.37
C GLY A 123 0.77 4.45 -13.06
N GLY A 124 0.28 5.12 -14.13
CA GLY A 124 -0.43 6.39 -13.99
C GLY A 124 0.44 7.58 -13.58
N GLY A 125 1.75 7.53 -13.80
CA GLY A 125 2.68 8.56 -13.36
C GLY A 125 3.38 8.25 -12.02
N TYR A 126 2.81 7.35 -11.22
CA TYR A 126 3.28 7.06 -9.86
C TYR A 126 4.70 6.47 -9.80
N ASP A 127 5.03 5.55 -10.71
CA ASP A 127 6.30 4.81 -10.72
C ASP A 127 6.84 4.55 -12.14
N ASP A 128 6.71 5.51 -13.01
CA ASP A 128 7.12 5.42 -14.43
C ASP A 128 8.59 5.07 -14.63
N TRP A 129 9.44 5.42 -13.64
CA TRP A 129 10.83 5.01 -13.60
C TRP A 129 11.00 3.48 -13.62
N ALA A 130 10.13 2.72 -12.93
CA ALA A 130 10.19 1.26 -12.88
C ALA A 130 9.81 0.66 -14.24
N THR A 131 8.75 1.21 -14.87
CA THR A 131 8.35 0.84 -16.24
C THR A 131 9.47 1.12 -17.25
N SER A 132 10.10 2.29 -17.17
CA SER A 132 11.20 2.69 -18.06
C SER A 132 12.42 1.77 -17.89
N LEU A 133 12.79 1.43 -16.66
CA LEU A 133 13.87 0.49 -16.39
C LEU A 133 13.53 -0.91 -16.92
N ALA A 134 12.31 -1.41 -16.70
CA ALA A 134 11.89 -2.72 -17.18
C ALA A 134 11.93 -2.84 -18.71
N LYS A 135 11.58 -1.77 -19.41
CA LYS A 135 11.70 -1.68 -20.88
C LYS A 135 13.16 -1.63 -21.36
N SER A 136 14.10 -1.13 -20.53
CA SER A 136 15.50 -0.92 -20.89
C SER A 136 16.41 -2.13 -20.71
N VAL A 137 15.96 -3.19 -20.04
CA VAL A 137 16.77 -4.40 -19.79
C VAL A 137 16.58 -5.46 -20.87
N ASP A 138 17.61 -6.30 -21.09
CA ASP A 138 17.63 -7.28 -22.19
C ASP A 138 16.66 -8.45 -21.99
N ASN A 139 16.46 -8.88 -20.74
CA ASN A 139 15.61 -10.02 -20.40
C ASN A 139 14.11 -9.78 -20.62
N LYS A 140 13.69 -8.52 -20.87
CA LYS A 140 12.29 -8.13 -21.14
C LYS A 140 11.30 -8.80 -20.19
N PRO A 141 11.32 -8.49 -18.88
CA PRO A 141 10.36 -9.06 -17.95
C PRO A 141 8.92 -8.71 -18.37
N VAL A 142 7.97 -9.54 -18.01
CA VAL A 142 6.55 -9.18 -18.17
C VAL A 142 6.21 -8.07 -17.19
N ILE A 143 5.61 -7.00 -17.71
CA ILE A 143 5.18 -5.85 -16.90
C ILE A 143 3.68 -5.97 -16.67
N ILE A 144 3.26 -5.96 -15.42
CA ILE A 144 1.87 -5.78 -14.99
C ILE A 144 1.75 -4.34 -14.49
N ASN A 145 0.86 -3.56 -15.10
CA ASN A 145 0.54 -2.20 -14.69
C ASN A 145 -0.84 -2.18 -14.03
N ALA A 146 -0.90 -1.79 -12.76
CA ALA A 146 -2.13 -1.84 -11.97
C ALA A 146 -3.18 -0.82 -12.46
N VAL A 147 -2.75 0.37 -12.89
CA VAL A 147 -3.65 1.39 -13.48
C VAL A 147 -4.31 0.88 -14.73
N ASP A 148 -3.54 0.24 -15.63
CA ASP A 148 -4.10 -0.32 -16.88
C ASP A 148 -5.14 -1.42 -16.60
N LEU A 149 -4.91 -2.24 -15.56
CA LEU A 149 -5.84 -3.28 -15.14
C LEU A 149 -7.08 -2.72 -14.42
N SER A 150 -6.94 -1.57 -13.78
CA SER A 150 -8.00 -0.99 -12.94
C SER A 150 -9.27 -0.70 -13.74
N GLY A 151 -9.12 -0.19 -14.96
CA GLY A 151 -10.21 0.36 -15.77
C GLY A 151 -10.78 1.66 -15.21
N LEU A 152 -10.05 2.33 -14.30
CA LEU A 152 -10.45 3.57 -13.64
C LEU A 152 -9.98 4.81 -14.44
N LYS A 153 -8.92 4.67 -15.24
CA LYS A 153 -8.45 5.74 -16.10
C LYS A 153 -9.50 6.03 -17.20
N PRO A 154 -9.88 7.29 -17.45
CA PRO A 154 -10.78 7.64 -18.53
C PRO A 154 -10.28 7.13 -19.89
N ALA A 155 -11.20 6.64 -20.73
CA ALA A 155 -10.86 6.00 -22.01
C ALA A 155 -10.36 6.98 -23.09
N ASP A 156 -10.40 8.29 -22.85
CA ASP A 156 -10.21 9.32 -23.89
C ASP A 156 -8.78 9.91 -23.97
N GLU A 157 -7.85 9.45 -23.14
CA GLU A 157 -6.44 9.80 -23.36
C GLU A 157 -5.83 8.84 -24.40
N HIS A 158 -6.04 9.19 -25.68
CA HIS A 158 -5.29 8.60 -26.78
C HIS A 158 -3.80 8.87 -26.54
N GLU A 159 -3.02 7.81 -26.32
CA GLU A 159 -1.58 7.86 -26.51
C GLU A 159 -1.30 8.35 -27.94
N HIS A 160 -1.02 9.63 -28.10
CA HIS A 160 -0.36 10.11 -29.28
C HIS A 160 1.07 9.59 -29.24
N GLU A 161 1.32 8.45 -29.89
CA GLU A 161 2.65 8.12 -30.37
C GLU A 161 3.08 9.24 -31.31
N ASP A 162 3.75 10.24 -30.76
CA ASP A 162 4.43 11.26 -31.53
C ASP A 162 5.61 10.62 -32.29
N LYS A 163 5.30 10.08 -33.48
CA LYS A 163 6.28 9.91 -34.55
C LYS A 163 6.57 11.28 -35.13
N HIS A 164 7.39 12.06 -34.47
CA HIS A 164 8.06 13.19 -35.08
C HIS A 164 9.55 12.90 -35.19
N GLU A 165 9.94 12.39 -36.37
CA GLU A 165 11.27 12.59 -36.90
C GLU A 165 11.44 14.08 -37.18
N HIS A 166 12.17 14.78 -36.33
CA HIS A 166 12.78 16.07 -36.69
C HIS A 166 14.21 16.08 -36.17
N GLU A 167 15.14 15.99 -37.15
CA GLU A 167 16.51 16.46 -36.99
C GLU A 167 16.48 17.91 -36.55
N HIS A 168 17.01 18.25 -35.41
CA HIS A 168 17.57 19.57 -35.11
C HIS A 168 18.69 19.53 -34.11
N GLU A 169 19.70 20.30 -34.43
CA GLU A 169 21.00 20.49 -33.79
C GLU A 169 20.97 20.85 -32.29
N HIS A 170 22.05 20.45 -31.63
CA HIS A 170 22.45 20.74 -30.27
C HIS A 170 22.30 22.20 -29.86
N LYS A 171 21.58 22.45 -28.75
CA LYS A 171 21.94 23.47 -27.76
C LYS A 171 21.72 22.93 -26.35
N LYS A 172 22.75 23.15 -25.52
CA LYS A 172 22.89 22.74 -24.14
C LYS A 172 21.94 23.47 -23.23
N ASP A 173 21.73 22.82 -22.06
CA ASP A 173 21.22 23.32 -20.79
C ASP A 173 19.70 23.56 -20.73
N HIS A 174 18.97 22.49 -20.33
CA HIS A 174 17.76 22.67 -19.55
C HIS A 174 17.76 21.64 -18.42
N ASP A 175 17.81 22.14 -17.18
CA ASP A 175 17.39 21.42 -15.99
C ASP A 175 15.93 20.96 -16.23
N HIS A 176 15.73 19.66 -16.43
CA HIS A 176 14.41 19.06 -16.45
C HIS A 176 13.99 18.85 -15.00
N ALA A 177 13.37 19.86 -14.40
CA ALA A 177 12.47 19.64 -13.29
C ALA A 177 11.34 18.72 -13.84
N HIS A 178 11.31 17.48 -13.38
CA HIS A 178 10.21 16.58 -13.67
C HIS A 178 8.97 17.10 -12.96
N HIS A 179 8.19 17.93 -13.64
CA HIS A 179 6.85 18.26 -13.20
C HIS A 179 5.99 17.02 -13.44
N HIS A 180 5.69 16.29 -12.40
CA HIS A 180 4.65 15.28 -12.41
C HIS A 180 3.32 16.01 -12.63
N HIS A 181 2.84 16.06 -13.86
CA HIS A 181 1.46 16.43 -14.13
C HIS A 181 0.59 15.26 -13.66
N HIS A 182 0.13 15.34 -12.42
CA HIS A 182 -1.00 14.55 -11.97
C HIS A 182 -2.22 15.07 -12.77
N GLY A 183 -2.62 14.28 -13.79
CA GLY A 183 -3.80 14.56 -14.61
C GLY A 183 -5.07 14.44 -13.77
N ASP A 184 -6.25 14.60 -14.41
CA ASP A 184 -7.58 14.43 -13.79
C ASP A 184 -7.86 13.01 -13.25
N PHE A 185 -6.82 12.17 -13.08
CA PHE A 185 -6.88 10.78 -12.68
C PHE A 185 -6.12 10.54 -11.35
N ASN A 186 -6.78 9.94 -10.37
CA ASN A 186 -6.15 9.54 -9.12
C ASN A 186 -5.40 8.20 -9.30
N GLU A 187 -4.08 8.24 -9.29
CA GLU A 187 -3.20 7.10 -9.50
C GLU A 187 -3.12 6.12 -8.31
N HIS A 188 -3.63 6.48 -7.15
CA HIS A 188 -3.56 5.64 -5.93
C HIS A 188 -4.50 4.43 -5.99
N VAL A 189 -4.46 3.71 -7.12
CA VAL A 189 -5.34 2.56 -7.42
C VAL A 189 -5.15 1.37 -6.47
N PHE A 190 -4.08 1.36 -5.69
CA PHE A 190 -3.88 0.34 -4.65
C PHE A 190 -4.89 0.46 -3.50
N PHE A 191 -5.60 1.59 -3.34
CA PHE A 191 -6.75 1.70 -2.45
C PHE A 191 -8.08 1.24 -3.08
N SER A 192 -8.09 0.88 -4.36
CA SER A 192 -9.22 0.20 -4.99
C SER A 192 -9.17 -1.30 -4.70
N LEU A 193 -10.08 -1.80 -3.87
CA LEU A 193 -10.16 -3.23 -3.56
C LEU A 193 -10.46 -4.08 -4.80
N ASP A 194 -11.18 -3.52 -5.79
CA ASP A 194 -11.42 -4.20 -7.08
C ASP A 194 -10.16 -4.29 -7.92
N THR A 195 -9.32 -3.25 -7.93
CA THR A 195 -8.02 -3.28 -8.61
C THR A 195 -7.10 -4.33 -8.00
N ALA A 196 -7.03 -4.43 -6.67
CA ALA A 196 -6.24 -5.44 -5.98
C ALA A 196 -6.63 -6.88 -6.38
N LYS A 197 -7.93 -7.16 -6.61
CA LYS A 197 -8.40 -8.46 -7.11
C LYS A 197 -7.89 -8.73 -8.53
N LYS A 198 -8.03 -7.75 -9.41
CA LYS A 198 -7.57 -7.87 -10.81
C LYS A 198 -6.05 -8.08 -10.89
N VAL A 199 -5.29 -7.36 -10.06
CA VAL A 199 -3.82 -7.54 -9.95
C VAL A 199 -3.48 -8.94 -9.45
N ALA A 200 -4.16 -9.46 -8.43
CA ALA A 200 -3.92 -10.81 -7.94
C ALA A 200 -4.18 -11.88 -9.01
N GLU A 201 -5.25 -11.74 -9.80
CA GLU A 201 -5.55 -12.63 -10.94
C GLU A 201 -4.47 -12.54 -12.02
N ALA A 202 -4.04 -11.32 -12.38
CA ALA A 202 -2.99 -11.13 -13.39
C ALA A 202 -1.65 -11.71 -12.94
N VAL A 203 -1.27 -11.52 -11.67
CA VAL A 203 -0.07 -12.11 -11.06
C VAL A 203 -0.15 -13.64 -11.09
N ALA A 204 -1.28 -14.24 -10.69
CA ALA A 204 -1.45 -15.70 -10.73
C ALA A 204 -1.29 -16.27 -12.14
N ASN A 205 -1.91 -15.63 -13.12
CA ASN A 205 -1.81 -16.02 -14.53
C ASN A 205 -0.35 -15.94 -15.03
N GLN A 206 0.36 -14.86 -14.69
CA GLN A 206 1.75 -14.68 -15.11
C GLN A 206 2.70 -15.68 -14.44
N LEU A 207 2.52 -15.94 -13.14
CA LEU A 207 3.30 -16.95 -12.42
C LEU A 207 3.03 -18.34 -12.97
N ALA A 208 1.77 -18.69 -13.24
CA ALA A 208 1.39 -19.97 -13.84
C ALA A 208 1.98 -20.18 -15.25
N ASN A 209 2.11 -19.10 -16.03
CA ASN A 209 2.78 -19.17 -17.35
C ASN A 209 4.29 -19.38 -17.21
N SER A 210 4.93 -18.76 -16.20
CA SER A 210 6.35 -18.86 -15.95
C SER A 210 6.76 -20.16 -15.25
N ASP A 211 5.86 -20.73 -14.46
CA ASP A 211 6.02 -21.99 -13.74
C ASP A 211 4.72 -22.81 -13.74
N PRO A 212 4.48 -23.56 -14.82
CA PRO A 212 3.29 -24.40 -14.94
C PRO A 212 3.16 -25.48 -13.88
N THR A 213 4.27 -25.87 -13.24
CA THR A 213 4.28 -26.92 -12.21
C THR A 213 3.47 -26.51 -10.98
N HIS A 214 3.53 -25.21 -10.60
CA HIS A 214 2.82 -24.69 -9.44
C HIS A 214 1.56 -23.88 -9.81
N LYS A 215 1.07 -24.00 -11.04
CA LYS A 215 -0.11 -23.28 -11.53
C LYS A 215 -1.30 -23.37 -10.57
N ALA A 216 -1.67 -24.58 -10.14
CA ALA A 216 -2.80 -24.78 -9.24
C ALA A 216 -2.62 -24.07 -7.88
N THR A 217 -1.39 -23.97 -7.39
CA THR A 217 -1.05 -23.23 -6.17
C THR A 217 -1.28 -21.75 -6.35
N TYR A 218 -0.80 -21.15 -7.44
CA TYR A 218 -0.98 -19.74 -7.72
C TYR A 218 -2.46 -19.35 -7.88
N GLU A 219 -3.23 -20.17 -8.62
CA GLU A 219 -4.67 -19.97 -8.81
C GLU A 219 -5.44 -20.07 -7.48
N GLN A 220 -5.08 -21.04 -6.61
CA GLN A 220 -5.72 -21.18 -5.31
C GLN A 220 -5.37 -20.00 -4.39
N ASN A 221 -4.09 -19.60 -4.32
CA ASN A 221 -3.65 -18.48 -3.51
C ASN A 221 -4.33 -17.17 -3.93
N ALA A 222 -4.45 -16.91 -5.24
CA ALA A 222 -5.18 -15.74 -5.74
C ALA A 222 -6.65 -15.77 -5.32
N LYS A 223 -7.31 -16.95 -5.45
CA LYS A 223 -8.70 -17.11 -5.01
C LYS A 223 -8.87 -16.85 -3.51
N ASP A 224 -7.96 -17.33 -2.69
CA ASP A 224 -7.98 -17.11 -1.24
C ASP A 224 -7.76 -15.65 -0.90
N PHE A 225 -6.82 -14.98 -1.58
CA PHE A 225 -6.59 -13.55 -1.44
C PHE A 225 -7.83 -12.74 -1.83
N ILE A 226 -8.45 -13.03 -2.97
CA ILE A 226 -9.68 -12.39 -3.44
C ILE A 226 -10.83 -12.60 -2.45
N GLY A 227 -10.92 -13.79 -1.86
CA GLY A 227 -11.88 -14.07 -0.80
C GLY A 227 -11.74 -13.13 0.41
N LYS A 228 -10.50 -12.85 0.84
CA LYS A 228 -10.20 -11.87 1.90
C LYS A 228 -10.55 -10.44 1.49
N ILE A 229 -10.26 -10.06 0.24
CA ILE A 229 -10.65 -8.73 -0.29
C ILE A 229 -12.18 -8.56 -0.29
N ASN A 230 -12.95 -9.59 -0.69
CA ASN A 230 -14.41 -9.52 -0.66
C ASN A 230 -14.95 -9.33 0.78
N ALA A 231 -14.31 -9.93 1.78
CA ALA A 231 -14.64 -9.69 3.18
C ALA A 231 -14.31 -8.24 3.59
N LEU A 232 -13.18 -7.69 3.18
CA LEU A 232 -12.82 -6.28 3.39
C LEU A 232 -13.83 -5.33 2.76
N GLN A 233 -14.25 -5.56 1.53
CA GLN A 233 -15.30 -4.76 0.87
C GLN A 233 -16.60 -4.78 1.66
N THR A 234 -16.97 -5.93 2.20
CA THR A 234 -18.16 -6.04 3.06
C THR A 234 -18.02 -5.19 4.33
N THR A 235 -16.85 -5.22 4.96
CA THR A 235 -16.56 -4.43 6.16
C THR A 235 -16.50 -2.93 5.83
N ALA A 236 -15.85 -2.54 4.74
CA ALA A 236 -15.77 -1.16 4.30
C ALA A 236 -17.15 -0.54 4.10
N LYS A 237 -18.05 -1.22 3.40
CA LYS A 237 -19.44 -0.77 3.19
C LYS A 237 -20.22 -0.51 4.47
N MET A 238 -19.86 -1.15 5.58
CA MET A 238 -20.53 -0.93 6.87
C MET A 238 -20.10 0.36 7.57
N VAL A 239 -18.95 0.94 7.22
CA VAL A 239 -18.38 2.10 7.92
C VAL A 239 -19.27 3.33 7.81
N GLY A 240 -19.63 3.73 6.59
CA GLY A 240 -20.48 4.89 6.33
C GLY A 240 -21.97 4.55 6.14
N ASN A 241 -22.34 3.25 6.22
CA ASN A 241 -23.71 2.83 5.97
C ASN A 241 -24.74 3.54 6.86
N GLY A 242 -25.74 4.16 6.23
CA GLY A 242 -26.79 4.90 6.94
C GLY A 242 -26.35 6.23 7.55
N LYS A 243 -25.11 6.69 7.27
CA LYS A 243 -24.54 7.95 7.76
C LYS A 243 -24.17 8.86 6.58
N ASN A 244 -24.35 10.16 6.76
CA ASN A 244 -23.87 11.17 5.81
C ASN A 244 -22.53 11.72 6.34
N ILE A 245 -21.45 11.01 6.07
CA ILE A 245 -20.10 11.39 6.50
C ILE A 245 -19.40 12.12 5.36
N ASN A 246 -18.94 13.32 5.63
CA ASN A 246 -18.06 14.06 4.77
C ASN A 246 -16.64 13.99 5.34
N ALA A 247 -15.68 13.68 4.50
CA ALA A 247 -14.25 13.72 4.82
C ALA A 247 -13.57 14.86 4.06
N PHE A 248 -12.56 15.43 4.68
CA PHE A 248 -11.60 16.29 4.02
C PHE A 248 -10.23 15.60 4.03
N ALA A 249 -9.59 15.46 2.88
CA ALA A 249 -8.30 14.81 2.72
C ALA A 249 -7.23 15.86 2.32
N THR A 250 -6.03 15.75 2.92
CA THR A 250 -4.91 16.62 2.55
C THR A 250 -4.30 16.28 1.19
N GLU A 251 -4.56 15.06 0.71
CA GLU A 251 -4.14 14.54 -0.58
C GLU A 251 -5.16 13.49 -1.08
N PRO A 252 -5.25 13.22 -2.38
CA PRO A 252 -6.30 12.35 -2.95
C PRO A 252 -6.09 10.85 -2.70
N VAL A 253 -5.08 10.45 -1.93
CA VAL A 253 -4.56 9.10 -1.76
C VAL A 253 -5.64 8.01 -1.59
N ILE A 254 -6.67 8.26 -0.77
CA ILE A 254 -7.62 7.21 -0.34
C ILE A 254 -8.98 7.25 -1.07
N GLY A 255 -9.10 8.02 -2.14
CA GLY A 255 -10.40 8.29 -2.79
C GLY A 255 -11.22 7.02 -3.06
N TYR A 256 -10.65 6.01 -3.67
CA TYR A 256 -11.34 4.75 -4.01
C TYR A 256 -11.87 3.98 -2.80
N LEU A 257 -11.12 3.96 -1.69
CA LEU A 257 -11.59 3.29 -0.47
C LEU A 257 -12.68 4.10 0.25
N LEU A 258 -12.67 5.44 0.14
CA LEU A 258 -13.78 6.28 0.63
C LEU A 258 -15.08 5.96 -0.08
N ASP A 259 -15.04 5.73 -1.38
CA ASP A 259 -16.20 5.32 -2.17
C ASP A 259 -16.74 3.96 -1.70
N ASP A 260 -15.87 2.98 -1.47
CA ASP A 260 -16.24 1.67 -0.91
C ASP A 260 -16.86 1.81 0.49
N MET A 261 -16.41 2.77 1.30
CA MET A 261 -16.95 3.04 2.64
C MET A 261 -18.21 3.89 2.63
N GLY A 262 -18.62 4.46 1.50
CA GLY A 262 -19.75 5.38 1.41
C GLY A 262 -19.50 6.71 2.14
N ILE A 263 -18.23 7.16 2.21
CA ILE A 263 -17.80 8.42 2.82
C ILE A 263 -17.56 9.43 1.69
N LYS A 264 -18.21 10.58 1.77
CA LYS A 264 -18.06 11.61 0.74
C LYS A 264 -16.78 12.43 0.98
N ASN A 265 -15.88 12.44 0.01
CA ASN A 265 -14.79 13.41 -0.02
C ASN A 265 -15.34 14.79 -0.44
N ILE A 266 -15.16 15.79 0.42
CA ILE A 266 -15.57 17.18 0.17
C ILE A 266 -14.38 18.14 0.04
N THR A 267 -13.17 17.60 -0.16
CA THR A 267 -11.98 18.41 -0.40
C THR A 267 -12.19 19.25 -1.66
N PRO A 268 -12.01 20.58 -1.59
CA PRO A 268 -12.14 21.43 -2.78
C PRO A 268 -11.12 21.03 -3.86
N THR A 269 -11.55 20.96 -5.11
CA THR A 269 -10.66 20.63 -6.23
C THR A 269 -9.43 21.53 -6.28
N ALA A 270 -9.60 22.85 -6.08
CA ALA A 270 -8.45 23.77 -6.02
C ALA A 270 -7.46 23.49 -4.88
N TYR A 271 -7.88 22.79 -3.81
CA TYR A 271 -6.96 22.34 -2.77
C TYR A 271 -6.17 21.13 -3.26
N ILE A 272 -6.84 20.14 -3.83
CA ILE A 272 -6.21 18.92 -4.36
C ILE A 272 -5.17 19.29 -5.44
N GLU A 273 -5.57 20.08 -6.43
CA GLU A 273 -4.67 20.53 -7.52
C GLU A 273 -3.41 21.24 -7.00
N GLN A 274 -3.52 21.98 -5.91
CA GLN A 274 -2.38 22.69 -5.35
C GLN A 274 -1.56 21.87 -4.36
N SER A 275 -2.17 20.92 -3.65
CA SER A 275 -1.46 20.07 -2.67
C SER A 275 -0.44 19.12 -3.33
N GLU A 276 -0.64 18.81 -4.60
CA GLU A 276 0.23 17.94 -5.39
C GLU A 276 1.31 18.70 -6.18
N THR A 277 1.45 19.99 -5.93
CA THR A 277 2.48 20.82 -6.57
C THR A 277 3.58 21.21 -5.59
N ASP A 278 4.81 21.35 -6.07
CA ASP A 278 5.96 21.85 -5.27
C ASP A 278 5.70 23.24 -4.65
N ALA A 279 4.81 24.05 -5.26
CA ALA A 279 4.44 25.36 -4.75
C ALA A 279 3.53 25.29 -3.50
N GLY A 280 2.91 24.13 -3.27
CA GLY A 280 1.97 23.90 -2.18
C GLY A 280 0.69 24.73 -2.27
N VAL A 281 -0.18 24.58 -1.26
CA VAL A 281 -1.49 25.22 -1.23
C VAL A 281 -1.39 26.71 -0.93
N SER A 282 -1.99 27.55 -1.79
CA SER A 282 -2.01 29.00 -1.60
C SER A 282 -2.78 29.41 -0.34
N VAL A 283 -2.37 30.54 0.27
CA VAL A 283 -2.99 31.06 1.51
C VAL A 283 -4.50 31.23 1.37
N LYS A 284 -4.98 31.65 0.19
CA LYS A 284 -6.41 31.83 -0.06
C LYS A 284 -7.15 30.49 0.01
N VAL A 285 -6.70 29.51 -0.77
CA VAL A 285 -7.32 28.18 -0.84
C VAL A 285 -7.24 27.50 0.54
N LEU A 286 -6.13 27.60 1.23
CA LEU A 286 -5.97 27.09 2.60
C LEU A 286 -6.97 27.71 3.57
N ASN A 287 -7.18 29.02 3.55
CA ASN A 287 -8.14 29.69 4.43
C ASN A 287 -9.59 29.30 4.12
N ASP A 288 -9.95 29.21 2.86
CA ASP A 288 -11.28 28.73 2.45
C ASP A 288 -11.51 27.29 2.93
N THR A 289 -10.50 26.44 2.84
CA THR A 289 -10.54 25.05 3.26
C THR A 289 -10.63 24.86 4.78
N LYS A 290 -9.90 25.68 5.56
CA LYS A 290 -9.96 25.63 7.04
C LYS A 290 -11.40 25.75 7.56
N THR A 291 -12.27 26.48 6.88
CA THR A 291 -13.68 26.67 7.26
C THR A 291 -14.44 25.35 7.28
N LEU A 292 -14.06 24.36 6.46
CA LEU A 292 -14.71 23.03 6.44
C LEU A 292 -14.54 22.29 7.78
N LEU A 293 -13.36 22.40 8.38
CA LEU A 293 -13.07 21.84 9.70
C LEU A 293 -13.65 22.69 10.82
N GLN A 294 -13.49 24.03 10.75
CA GLN A 294 -13.98 24.97 11.76
C GLN A 294 -15.51 24.88 11.93
N ASN A 295 -16.23 24.76 10.83
CA ASN A 295 -17.68 24.66 10.80
C ASN A 295 -18.19 23.21 10.89
N LYS A 296 -17.29 22.23 11.08
CA LYS A 296 -17.60 20.77 11.13
C LYS A 296 -18.38 20.28 9.90
N GLN A 297 -18.14 20.89 8.74
CA GLN A 297 -18.69 20.42 7.47
C GLN A 297 -18.02 19.11 7.03
N ALA A 298 -16.71 18.97 7.32
CA ALA A 298 -16.01 17.69 7.31
C ALA A 298 -16.08 17.07 8.72
N GLN A 299 -16.49 15.81 8.80
CA GLN A 299 -16.58 15.05 10.03
C GLN A 299 -15.31 14.23 10.29
N VAL A 300 -14.46 14.06 9.29
CA VAL A 300 -13.17 13.37 9.39
C VAL A 300 -12.15 14.17 8.60
N LEU A 301 -10.98 14.40 9.18
CA LEU A 301 -9.77 14.87 8.49
C LEU A 301 -8.92 13.65 8.15
N ILE A 302 -8.46 13.56 6.90
CA ILE A 302 -7.57 12.52 6.41
C ILE A 302 -6.23 13.16 6.09
N VAL A 303 -5.15 12.58 6.59
CA VAL A 303 -3.78 13.09 6.42
C VAL A 303 -2.90 11.99 5.87
N ASN A 304 -2.17 12.26 4.78
CA ASN A 304 -1.07 11.41 4.38
C ASN A 304 0.08 11.61 5.37
N ALA A 305 0.41 10.57 6.13
CA ALA A 305 1.41 10.64 7.19
C ALA A 305 2.86 10.56 6.65
N GLN A 306 3.03 10.27 5.35
CA GLN A 306 4.36 10.20 4.73
C GLN A 306 4.81 11.58 4.20
N THR A 307 3.88 12.46 3.87
CA THR A 307 4.12 13.76 3.23
C THR A 307 3.71 14.95 4.10
N GLU A 308 3.62 14.76 5.43
CA GLU A 308 3.21 15.82 6.36
C GLU A 308 4.06 17.09 6.24
N ASP A 309 3.44 18.19 5.83
CA ASP A 309 4.01 19.52 5.69
C ASP A 309 3.49 20.52 6.75
N ALA A 310 3.84 21.80 6.60
CA ALA A 310 3.36 22.86 7.48
C ALA A 310 1.85 23.11 7.33
N THR A 311 1.28 22.85 6.15
CA THR A 311 -0.14 23.06 5.83
C THR A 311 -0.99 21.96 6.47
N SER A 312 -0.63 20.70 6.27
CA SER A 312 -1.30 19.55 6.87
C SER A 312 -1.28 19.61 8.40
N LYS A 313 -0.15 20.03 9.01
CA LYS A 313 -0.05 20.24 10.47
C LYS A 313 -0.99 21.32 10.99
N GLN A 314 -1.20 22.43 10.25
CA GLN A 314 -2.19 23.44 10.64
C GLN A 314 -3.63 22.88 10.60
N LEU A 315 -3.95 22.05 9.61
CA LEU A 315 -5.26 21.42 9.50
C LEU A 315 -5.49 20.42 10.64
N VAL A 316 -4.47 19.65 11.02
CA VAL A 316 -4.52 18.75 12.18
C VAL A 316 -4.80 19.49 13.47
N GLU A 317 -4.13 20.64 13.71
CA GLU A 317 -4.39 21.46 14.89
C GLU A 317 -5.82 22.05 14.90
N ILE A 318 -6.33 22.45 13.75
CA ILE A 318 -7.74 22.91 13.65
C ILE A 318 -8.69 21.74 13.93
N ALA A 319 -8.49 20.58 13.34
CA ALA A 319 -9.30 19.39 13.57
C ALA A 319 -9.35 19.03 15.06
N LYS A 320 -8.18 19.01 15.71
CA LYS A 320 -8.05 18.77 17.15
C LYS A 320 -8.83 19.80 17.98
N ASN A 321 -8.71 21.09 17.68
CA ASN A 321 -9.39 22.16 18.41
C ASN A 321 -10.89 22.16 18.21
N THR A 322 -11.39 21.66 17.07
CA THR A 322 -12.82 21.55 16.76
C THR A 322 -13.41 20.20 17.15
N GLY A 323 -12.56 19.23 17.54
CA GLY A 323 -12.97 17.87 17.88
C GLY A 323 -13.32 17.01 16.63
N VAL A 324 -12.82 17.39 15.46
CA VAL A 324 -12.90 16.55 14.24
C VAL A 324 -11.81 15.49 14.34
N PRO A 325 -12.15 14.18 14.27
CA PRO A 325 -11.17 13.12 14.30
C PRO A 325 -10.27 13.16 13.07
N THR A 326 -8.99 12.81 13.26
CA THR A 326 -8.00 12.69 12.19
C THR A 326 -7.69 11.22 11.95
N VAL A 327 -7.65 10.82 10.69
CA VAL A 327 -7.21 9.49 10.24
C VAL A 327 -5.94 9.66 9.42
N SER A 328 -4.86 8.98 9.83
CA SER A 328 -3.61 8.93 9.07
C SER A 328 -3.69 7.80 8.04
N VAL A 329 -3.34 8.11 6.80
CA VAL A 329 -3.21 7.16 5.69
C VAL A 329 -1.76 7.11 5.23
N TYR A 330 -1.40 6.07 4.50
CA TYR A 330 -0.05 5.81 4.04
C TYR A 330 -0.10 5.22 2.63
N GLU A 331 0.95 5.43 1.86
CA GLU A 331 1.10 4.84 0.52
C GLU A 331 1.94 3.57 0.53
N THR A 332 2.70 3.38 1.61
CA THR A 332 3.45 2.16 1.91
C THR A 332 3.07 1.65 3.29
N PHE A 333 3.50 0.46 3.65
CA PHE A 333 3.10 -0.13 4.94
C PHE A 333 3.67 0.64 6.13
N PRO A 334 2.82 1.12 7.04
CA PRO A 334 3.28 1.70 8.30
C PRO A 334 3.88 0.61 9.21
N THR A 335 4.63 1.04 10.21
CA THR A 335 5.27 0.15 11.19
C THR A 335 4.29 -0.87 11.78
N GLY A 336 4.67 -2.15 11.71
CA GLY A 336 3.86 -3.26 12.23
C GLY A 336 2.83 -3.82 11.26
N VAL A 337 2.71 -3.27 10.05
CA VAL A 337 1.91 -3.82 8.96
C VAL A 337 2.84 -4.47 7.94
N ASN A 338 2.54 -5.70 7.52
CA ASN A 338 3.44 -6.48 6.68
C ASN A 338 2.77 -7.07 5.42
N ASN A 339 1.48 -6.84 5.23
CA ASN A 339 0.76 -7.32 4.05
C ASN A 339 -0.46 -6.45 3.73
N TYR A 340 -0.94 -6.57 2.50
CA TYR A 340 -2.05 -5.79 1.95
C TYR A 340 -3.36 -5.93 2.75
N ILE A 341 -3.67 -7.14 3.20
CA ILE A 341 -4.93 -7.40 3.93
C ILE A 341 -4.92 -6.68 5.28
N ASP A 342 -3.82 -6.77 6.03
CA ASP A 342 -3.67 -6.08 7.31
C ASP A 342 -3.63 -4.56 7.11
N PHE A 343 -3.01 -4.09 6.02
CA PHE A 343 -2.98 -2.68 5.64
C PHE A 343 -4.38 -2.10 5.43
N MET A 344 -5.19 -2.76 4.60
CA MET A 344 -6.56 -2.34 4.34
C MET A 344 -7.46 -2.52 5.57
N THR A 345 -7.28 -3.61 6.32
CA THR A 345 -8.02 -3.84 7.57
C THR A 345 -7.77 -2.70 8.55
N LYS A 346 -6.50 -2.37 8.81
CA LYS A 346 -6.13 -1.28 9.70
C LYS A 346 -6.74 0.05 9.26
N THR A 347 -6.65 0.36 7.98
CA THR A 347 -7.18 1.61 7.41
C THR A 347 -8.70 1.68 7.60
N ILE A 348 -9.44 0.63 7.25
CA ILE A 348 -10.90 0.56 7.42
C ILE A 348 -11.29 0.68 8.89
N ASP A 349 -10.57 0.01 9.80
CA ASP A 349 -10.83 0.05 11.24
C ASP A 349 -10.58 1.45 11.83
N ASP A 350 -9.57 2.17 11.35
CA ASP A 350 -9.29 3.53 11.82
C ASP A 350 -10.38 4.51 11.36
N PHE A 351 -10.92 4.34 10.14
CA PHE A 351 -12.11 5.06 9.70
C PHE A 351 -13.35 4.69 10.52
N ALA A 352 -13.58 3.41 10.78
CA ALA A 352 -14.69 2.97 11.58
C ALA A 352 -14.68 3.62 12.98
N LYS A 353 -13.53 3.68 13.64
CA LYS A 353 -13.35 4.37 14.93
C LYS A 353 -13.61 5.86 14.82
N ALA A 354 -13.09 6.53 13.80
CA ALA A 354 -13.30 7.96 13.57
C ALA A 354 -14.77 8.30 13.36
N VAL A 355 -15.47 7.51 12.53
CA VAL A 355 -16.90 7.68 12.20
C VAL A 355 -17.82 7.33 13.38
N HIS A 356 -17.47 6.36 14.23
CA HIS A 356 -18.25 6.05 15.43
C HIS A 356 -18.22 7.17 16.47
N ASN A 357 -17.13 7.90 16.56
CA ASN A 357 -16.96 9.01 17.51
C ASN A 357 -17.58 10.33 17.01
N THR A 358 -18.11 10.35 15.79
CA THR A 358 -18.71 11.55 15.19
C THR A 358 -20.19 11.65 15.59
N PRO A 359 -20.65 12.76 16.21
CA PRO A 359 -22.06 12.97 16.46
C PRO A 359 -22.86 12.96 15.16
N ALA A 360 -23.99 12.23 15.12
CA ALA A 360 -24.87 12.26 13.96
C ALA A 360 -25.26 13.71 13.65
N THR A 361 -24.93 14.20 12.46
CA THR A 361 -25.38 15.52 12.01
C THR A 361 -26.89 15.48 11.87
N ALA A 362 -27.59 16.27 12.69
CA ALA A 362 -29.03 16.45 12.54
C ALA A 362 -29.29 17.01 11.12
N SER A 363 -29.97 16.23 10.30
CA SER A 363 -30.48 16.70 9.00
C SER A 363 -31.39 17.87 9.24
N THR A 364 -30.93 19.11 8.97
CA THR A 364 -31.79 20.26 8.86
C THR A 364 -32.59 20.11 7.57
N ALA A 365 -33.65 19.33 7.65
CA ALA A 365 -34.73 19.38 6.66
C ALA A 365 -35.35 20.78 6.78
N THR A 366 -35.01 21.64 5.84
CA THR A 366 -35.68 22.94 5.65
C THR A 366 -37.14 22.64 5.31
N ALA A 367 -38.01 22.72 6.32
CA ALA A 367 -39.47 22.69 6.10
C ALA A 367 -39.82 23.94 5.30
N SER A 368 -40.03 23.79 4.01
CA SER A 368 -40.70 24.82 3.18
C SER A 368 -42.12 24.97 3.67
N THR A 369 -42.36 25.97 4.50
CA THR A 369 -43.67 26.39 4.90
C THR A 369 -44.35 27.05 3.70
N THR A 370 -45.18 26.29 3.00
CA THR A 370 -46.07 26.81 1.96
C THR A 370 -47.15 27.64 2.68
N ILE A 371 -47.02 28.95 2.60
CA ILE A 371 -48.08 29.87 3.04
C ILE A 371 -49.19 29.79 1.99
N ALA A 372 -50.27 29.09 2.34
CA ALA A 372 -51.49 29.12 1.59
C ALA A 372 -52.20 30.49 1.78
N SER A 373 -52.13 31.32 0.76
CA SER A 373 -52.90 32.55 0.67
C SER A 373 -54.37 32.20 0.40
N THR A 374 -55.22 32.30 1.40
CA THR A 374 -56.66 32.27 1.23
C THR A 374 -57.14 33.63 0.75
N ALA A 375 -57.37 33.75 -0.57
CA ALA A 375 -58.13 34.88 -1.11
C ALA A 375 -59.61 34.69 -0.82
N SER A 376 -60.16 35.48 0.11
CA SER A 376 -61.61 35.65 0.33
C SER A 376 -62.15 36.51 -0.79
N SER A 377 -63.01 35.96 -1.62
CA SER A 377 -63.84 36.74 -2.54
C SER A 377 -65.21 36.94 -1.90
N THR A 378 -65.54 38.21 -1.56
CA THR A 378 -66.89 38.66 -1.24
C THR A 378 -67.46 39.45 -2.43
N LYS A 379 -68.56 38.94 -2.92
CA LYS A 379 -69.56 39.50 -3.90
C LYS A 379 -69.25 39.26 -5.37
#